data_0bc347c66e403811def275085dd3ddf7
#
_entry.id   0bc347c66e403811def275085dd3ddf7
#
_cell.length_a   1.000
_cell.length_b   1.000
_cell.length_c   1.000
_cell.angle_alpha   90.00
_cell.angle_beta   90.00
_cell.angle_gamma   90.00
#
_symmetry.space_group_name_H-M   'P 1'
#
loop_
_entity.id
_entity.type
_entity.pdbx_description
1 polymer ?
#
loop_
_entity_poly.entity_id
_entity_poly.type
_entity_poly.pdbx_seq_one_letter_code
_entity_poly.pdbx_strand_id
1 'polypeptide(L)'
;GGGNGEGPALTGDGTKENPYDIASAMTKQDNSEAWVMGYIVGCINDKSISTDAVFAPPFTNAANILIAADADETDYKKCIPVQLVGGSDVRTALNLKDNEGNLGKAVVIKGQLTKYFGVAGLKNTTAAVFDGKDIGDGGDTPSGDLASLLDPSNPVAEVTNTFADAVADTDYKPAGYVNFAEAGGRTWRGKADTNSNMLIQAT
;
A
#
# COMPACT_ATOMS: atom_id res chain seq x y z
N GLY A 1 0.50 29.93 34.58
CA GLY A 1 0.50 28.51 34.34
C GLY A 1 -0.10 28.23 32.99
N GLY A 2 0.76 28.03 31.96
CA GLY A 2 0.33 27.60 30.65
C GLY A 2 0.18 26.09 30.67
N GLY A 3 -1.05 25.58 30.68
CA GLY A 3 -1.35 24.20 30.41
C GLY A 3 -1.14 23.96 28.91
N ASN A 4 -0.08 23.28 28.53
CA ASN A 4 0.00 22.64 27.23
C ASN A 4 -1.13 21.60 27.22
N GLY A 5 -2.20 21.89 26.48
CA GLY A 5 -3.20 20.90 26.15
C GLY A 5 -2.57 19.87 25.22
N GLU A 6 -2.01 18.82 25.78
CA GLU A 6 -1.72 17.62 24.99
C GLU A 6 -3.08 17.15 24.43
N GLY A 7 -3.19 17.14 23.12
CA GLY A 7 -4.32 16.50 22.45
C GLY A 7 -4.41 15.04 22.86
N PRO A 8 -5.53 14.36 22.60
CA PRO A 8 -5.68 12.96 22.94
C PRO A 8 -4.50 12.15 22.37
N ALA A 9 -3.93 11.27 23.21
CA ALA A 9 -2.84 10.40 22.80
C ALA A 9 -3.25 9.57 21.60
N LEU A 10 -2.46 9.63 20.53
CA LEU A 10 -2.71 8.85 19.33
C LEU A 10 -2.28 7.40 19.55
N THR A 11 -3.04 6.45 19.03
CA THR A 11 -2.65 5.04 18.94
C THR A 11 -2.03 4.80 17.58
N GLY A 12 -0.80 4.28 17.57
CA GLY A 12 0.00 4.12 16.37
C GLY A 12 0.79 5.37 16.02
N ASP A 13 1.61 5.27 14.98
CA ASP A 13 2.42 6.37 14.43
C ASP A 13 2.15 6.62 12.94
N GLY A 14 1.20 5.86 12.36
CA GLY A 14 0.79 5.98 10.96
C GLY A 14 1.73 5.30 9.97
N THR A 15 2.67 4.49 10.44
CA THR A 15 3.45 3.58 9.60
C THR A 15 2.66 2.31 9.28
N LYS A 16 3.13 1.51 8.35
CA LYS A 16 2.50 0.22 7.99
C LYS A 16 2.54 -0.78 9.15
N GLU A 17 3.65 -0.78 9.88
CA GLU A 17 3.90 -1.66 11.03
C GLU A 17 3.12 -1.23 12.28
N ASN A 18 2.81 0.06 12.38
CA ASN A 18 2.10 0.65 13.52
C ASN A 18 1.07 1.69 13.05
N PRO A 19 0.04 1.26 12.30
CA PRO A 19 -0.95 2.16 11.71
C PRO A 19 -1.78 2.88 12.77
N TYR A 20 -2.32 4.05 12.42
CA TYR A 20 -3.32 4.70 13.26
C TYR A 20 -4.58 3.86 13.34
N ASP A 21 -5.17 3.81 14.53
CA ASP A 21 -6.55 3.34 14.69
C ASP A 21 -7.55 4.39 14.17
N ILE A 22 -8.82 4.03 14.12
CA ILE A 22 -9.90 4.91 13.62
C ILE A 22 -9.98 6.21 14.43
N ALA A 23 -9.90 6.16 15.77
CA ALA A 23 -10.00 7.34 16.63
C ALA A 23 -8.83 8.31 16.42
N SER A 24 -7.63 7.78 16.32
CA SER A 24 -6.41 8.55 16.03
C SER A 24 -6.47 9.20 14.65
N ALA A 25 -6.87 8.44 13.63
CA ALA A 25 -7.02 8.94 12.28
C ALA A 25 -8.10 10.03 12.17
N MET A 26 -9.21 9.90 12.91
CA MET A 26 -10.24 10.95 12.98
C MET A 26 -9.72 12.24 13.59
N THR A 27 -8.82 12.15 14.56
CA THR A 27 -8.21 13.31 15.23
C THR A 27 -7.15 13.98 14.38
N LYS A 28 -6.33 13.16 13.67
CA LYS A 28 -5.17 13.61 12.92
C LYS A 28 -5.49 13.95 11.46
N GLN A 29 -6.31 14.96 11.24
CA GLN A 29 -6.73 15.40 9.90
C GLN A 29 -5.86 16.58 9.42
N ASP A 30 -4.54 16.34 9.31
CA ASP A 30 -3.53 17.37 9.02
C ASP A 30 -2.99 17.32 7.57
N ASN A 31 -3.63 16.57 6.69
CA ASN A 31 -3.24 16.28 5.32
C ASN A 31 -1.94 15.45 5.18
N SER A 32 -1.43 14.88 6.25
CA SER A 32 -0.31 13.94 6.17
C SER A 32 -0.77 12.63 5.54
N GLU A 33 0.18 11.93 4.89
CA GLU A 33 -0.02 10.56 4.44
C GLU A 33 0.26 9.61 5.60
N ALA A 34 -0.60 8.63 5.79
CA ALA A 34 -0.45 7.65 6.86
C ALA A 34 -1.17 6.34 6.53
N TRP A 35 -0.79 5.30 7.26
CA TRP A 35 -1.51 4.03 7.29
C TRP A 35 -2.56 4.05 8.41
N VAL A 36 -3.76 3.56 8.10
CA VAL A 36 -4.90 3.49 9.02
C VAL A 36 -5.45 2.08 9.00
N MET A 37 -5.72 1.53 10.18
CA MET A 37 -6.31 0.21 10.35
C MET A 37 -7.78 0.29 10.76
N GLY A 38 -8.57 -0.65 10.26
CA GLY A 38 -9.99 -0.78 10.63
C GLY A 38 -10.64 -1.97 9.95
N TYR A 39 -11.96 -2.07 10.09
CA TYR A 39 -12.79 -3.06 9.42
C TYR A 39 -13.62 -2.38 8.33
N ILE A 40 -13.77 -3.02 7.19
CA ILE A 40 -14.66 -2.56 6.11
C ILE A 40 -16.10 -2.79 6.55
N VAL A 41 -16.86 -1.74 6.81
CA VAL A 41 -18.22 -1.86 7.35
C VAL A 41 -19.32 -1.40 6.39
N GLY A 42 -18.97 -0.74 5.29
CA GLY A 42 -19.96 -0.25 4.34
C GLY A 42 -19.36 0.64 3.27
N CYS A 43 -20.23 1.35 2.56
CA CYS A 43 -19.85 2.39 1.61
C CYS A 43 -20.89 3.53 1.58
N ILE A 44 -20.62 4.58 0.84
CA ILE A 44 -21.55 5.68 0.58
C ILE A 44 -22.02 5.55 -0.87
N ASN A 45 -23.30 5.24 -1.04
CA ASN A 45 -23.86 4.92 -2.35
C ASN A 45 -24.04 6.15 -3.26
N ASP A 46 -24.21 7.36 -2.71
CA ASP A 46 -24.34 8.59 -3.49
C ASP A 46 -23.47 9.73 -2.92
N LYS A 47 -24.02 10.79 -2.39
CA LYS A 47 -23.30 12.06 -2.13
C LYS A 47 -23.12 12.41 -0.67
N SER A 48 -23.94 11.87 0.20
CA SER A 48 -23.99 12.27 1.60
C SER A 48 -23.75 11.10 2.53
N ILE A 49 -22.74 11.18 3.40
CA ILE A 49 -22.49 10.13 4.38
C ILE A 49 -23.66 9.96 5.36
N SER A 50 -24.41 11.04 5.66
CA SER A 50 -25.49 10.98 6.64
C SER A 50 -26.77 10.31 6.12
N THR A 51 -26.98 10.29 4.80
CA THR A 51 -28.19 9.73 4.17
C THR A 51 -27.92 8.53 3.30
N ASP A 52 -26.71 8.45 2.75
CA ASP A 52 -26.39 7.47 1.71
C ASP A 52 -25.36 6.42 2.16
N ALA A 53 -24.95 6.46 3.45
CA ALA A 53 -24.14 5.40 4.04
C ALA A 53 -24.97 4.12 4.13
N VAL A 54 -24.43 3.02 3.61
CA VAL A 54 -25.02 1.70 3.62
C VAL A 54 -24.04 0.70 4.23
N PHE A 55 -24.57 -0.11 5.15
CA PHE A 55 -23.82 -1.10 5.93
C PHE A 55 -24.21 -2.55 5.58
N ALA A 56 -25.04 -2.70 4.57
CA ALA A 56 -25.47 -3.99 4.02
C ALA A 56 -25.76 -3.86 2.52
N PRO A 57 -25.64 -4.93 1.74
CA PRO A 57 -25.98 -4.92 0.32
C PRO A 57 -27.44 -4.46 0.06
N PRO A 58 -27.68 -3.83 -1.12
CA PRO A 58 -26.79 -3.72 -2.27
C PRO A 58 -25.85 -2.51 -2.18
N PHE A 59 -24.57 -2.71 -2.52
CA PHE A 59 -23.59 -1.65 -2.66
C PHE A 59 -23.52 -1.21 -4.13
N THR A 60 -23.68 0.07 -4.39
CA THR A 60 -23.78 0.59 -5.77
C THR A 60 -22.60 1.44 -6.19
N ASN A 61 -21.75 1.85 -5.23
CA ASN A 61 -20.62 2.73 -5.46
C ASN A 61 -19.29 2.01 -5.18
N ALA A 62 -18.42 1.98 -6.18
CA ALA A 62 -17.07 1.39 -6.06
C ALA A 62 -15.99 2.42 -5.66
N ALA A 63 -16.32 3.73 -5.58
CA ALA A 63 -15.32 4.79 -5.38
C ALA A 63 -14.96 5.04 -3.92
N ASN A 64 -15.64 4.41 -2.98
CA ASN A 64 -15.40 4.58 -1.55
C ASN A 64 -15.81 3.34 -0.76
N ILE A 65 -15.25 3.24 0.44
CA ILE A 65 -15.69 2.35 1.52
C ILE A 65 -15.75 3.13 2.82
N LEU A 66 -16.45 2.58 3.80
CA LEU A 66 -16.42 3.01 5.20
C LEU A 66 -15.60 2.02 6.01
N ILE A 67 -14.69 2.51 6.83
CA ILE A 67 -13.95 1.69 7.79
C ILE A 67 -14.24 2.15 9.21
N ALA A 68 -14.29 1.20 10.14
CA ALA A 68 -14.56 1.44 11.55
C ALA A 68 -13.67 0.60 12.46
N ALA A 69 -13.70 0.90 13.78
CA ALA A 69 -12.96 0.14 14.79
C ALA A 69 -13.53 -1.27 15.01
N ASP A 70 -14.84 -1.43 14.83
CA ASP A 70 -15.56 -2.68 15.00
C ASP A 70 -16.16 -3.14 13.68
N ALA A 71 -16.12 -4.45 13.43
CA ALA A 71 -16.60 -5.05 12.18
C ALA A 71 -18.11 -4.92 11.97
N ASP A 72 -18.86 -4.76 13.05
CA ASP A 72 -20.32 -4.66 13.04
C ASP A 72 -20.82 -3.21 13.24
N GLU A 73 -19.95 -2.21 13.14
CA GLU A 73 -20.32 -0.80 13.31
C GLU A 73 -21.25 -0.33 12.18
N THR A 74 -22.35 0.31 12.54
CA THR A 74 -23.35 0.86 11.60
C THR A 74 -23.62 2.35 11.80
N ASP A 75 -22.99 2.98 12.79
CA ASP A 75 -23.05 4.44 12.96
C ASP A 75 -21.96 5.12 12.12
N TYR A 76 -22.37 5.77 11.03
CA TYR A 76 -21.44 6.48 10.15
C TYR A 76 -20.57 7.51 10.88
N LYS A 77 -20.99 8.03 12.03
CA LYS A 77 -20.23 9.00 12.83
C LYS A 77 -18.98 8.40 13.47
N LYS A 78 -18.93 7.08 13.58
CA LYS A 78 -17.79 6.31 14.08
C LYS A 78 -16.94 5.72 12.95
N CYS A 79 -17.29 6.02 11.69
CA CYS A 79 -16.62 5.51 10.51
C CYS A 79 -15.75 6.59 9.85
N ILE A 80 -14.68 6.16 9.21
CA ILE A 80 -13.88 6.97 8.30
C ILE A 80 -14.27 6.60 6.86
N PRO A 81 -14.77 7.55 6.05
CA PRO A 81 -14.91 7.34 4.63
C PRO A 81 -13.53 7.35 3.96
N VAL A 82 -13.28 6.33 3.16
CA VAL A 82 -12.03 6.11 2.43
C VAL A 82 -12.29 6.22 0.94
N GLN A 83 -11.56 7.12 0.28
CA GLN A 83 -11.62 7.25 -1.17
C GLN A 83 -10.80 6.11 -1.83
N LEU A 84 -11.44 5.38 -2.71
CA LEU A 84 -10.79 4.39 -3.56
C LEU A 84 -10.51 5.03 -4.92
N VAL A 85 -9.23 5.29 -5.21
CA VAL A 85 -8.82 5.99 -6.43
C VAL A 85 -9.17 5.20 -7.67
N GLY A 86 -9.76 5.85 -8.68
CA GLY A 86 -10.17 5.20 -9.92
C GLY A 86 -9.00 4.56 -10.66
N GLY A 87 -9.16 3.31 -11.10
CA GLY A 87 -8.13 2.57 -11.82
C GLY A 87 -7.02 1.98 -10.95
N SER A 88 -7.07 2.15 -9.61
CA SER A 88 -6.07 1.59 -8.71
C SER A 88 -6.38 0.13 -8.35
N ASP A 89 -5.33 -0.62 -8.03
CA ASP A 89 -5.46 -2.00 -7.50
C ASP A 89 -6.19 -2.00 -6.15
N VAL A 90 -5.98 -0.96 -5.32
CA VAL A 90 -6.68 -0.76 -4.05
C VAL A 90 -8.20 -0.73 -4.28
N ARG A 91 -8.66 0.06 -5.27
CA ARG A 91 -10.10 0.11 -5.61
C ARG A 91 -10.60 -1.23 -6.13
N THR A 92 -9.87 -1.88 -7.01
CA THR A 92 -10.25 -3.18 -7.57
C THR A 92 -10.42 -4.22 -6.47
N ALA A 93 -9.53 -4.24 -5.50
CA ALA A 93 -9.52 -5.23 -4.43
C ALA A 93 -10.54 -4.93 -3.32
N LEU A 94 -10.75 -3.67 -2.95
CA LEU A 94 -11.46 -3.33 -1.71
C LEU A 94 -12.91 -2.87 -1.91
N ASN A 95 -13.32 -2.43 -3.12
CA ASN A 95 -14.66 -1.90 -3.31
C ASN A 95 -15.74 -2.96 -3.03
N LEU A 96 -16.77 -2.57 -2.30
CA LEU A 96 -17.87 -3.48 -1.92
C LEU A 96 -18.86 -3.76 -3.04
N LYS A 97 -18.94 -2.87 -4.06
CA LYS A 97 -19.85 -3.07 -5.18
C LYS A 97 -19.54 -4.36 -5.95
N ASP A 98 -18.27 -4.64 -6.16
CA ASP A 98 -17.80 -5.80 -6.91
C ASP A 98 -17.36 -6.95 -5.99
N ASN A 99 -17.10 -6.64 -4.71
CA ASN A 99 -16.56 -7.58 -3.71
C ASN A 99 -17.35 -7.49 -2.39
N GLU A 100 -18.64 -7.82 -2.40
CA GLU A 100 -19.52 -7.76 -1.20
C GLU A 100 -18.97 -8.59 -0.03
N GLY A 101 -18.26 -9.68 -0.30
CA GLY A 101 -17.61 -10.53 0.70
C GLY A 101 -16.48 -9.86 1.48
N ASN A 102 -16.10 -8.62 1.16
CA ASN A 102 -15.14 -7.84 1.93
C ASN A 102 -15.78 -7.18 3.17
N LEU A 103 -17.11 -7.13 3.24
CA LEU A 103 -17.80 -6.59 4.40
C LEU A 103 -17.39 -7.33 5.68
N GLY A 104 -17.07 -6.58 6.74
CA GLY A 104 -16.63 -7.09 8.02
C GLY A 104 -15.16 -7.49 8.10
N LYS A 105 -14.40 -7.43 7.00
CA LYS A 105 -12.98 -7.82 7.00
C LYS A 105 -12.07 -6.68 7.45
N ALA A 106 -10.98 -7.05 8.14
CA ALA A 106 -9.94 -6.13 8.55
C ALA A 106 -9.11 -5.66 7.34
N VAL A 107 -8.68 -4.42 7.39
CA VAL A 107 -7.86 -3.79 6.36
C VAL A 107 -6.92 -2.76 6.98
N VAL A 108 -5.74 -2.58 6.39
CA VAL A 108 -4.83 -1.47 6.65
C VAL A 108 -4.64 -0.71 5.35
N ILE A 109 -4.91 0.59 5.33
CA ILE A 109 -4.94 1.40 4.10
C ILE A 109 -4.04 2.62 4.24
N LYS A 110 -3.23 2.89 3.22
CA LYS A 110 -2.40 4.07 3.09
C LYS A 110 -3.13 5.15 2.29
N GLY A 111 -3.16 6.35 2.84
CA GLY A 111 -3.75 7.50 2.17
C GLY A 111 -3.52 8.79 2.93
N GLN A 112 -4.06 9.87 2.45
CA GLN A 112 -3.96 11.20 3.04
C GLN A 112 -5.09 11.43 4.05
N LEU A 113 -4.72 11.76 5.29
CA LEU A 113 -5.65 12.10 6.38
C LEU A 113 -6.25 13.49 6.14
N THR A 114 -7.37 13.52 5.44
CA THR A 114 -8.05 14.77 5.06
C THR A 114 -9.55 14.53 4.92
N LYS A 115 -10.33 15.60 5.06
CA LYS A 115 -11.78 15.52 5.00
C LYS A 115 -12.28 14.88 3.70
N TYR A 116 -13.20 13.94 3.85
CA TYR A 116 -13.93 13.32 2.75
C TYR A 116 -15.42 13.24 3.12
N PHE A 117 -16.32 13.57 2.21
CA PHE A 117 -17.76 13.75 2.48
C PHE A 117 -18.06 14.70 3.67
N GLY A 118 -17.19 15.70 3.90
CA GLY A 118 -17.36 16.70 4.94
C GLY A 118 -16.97 16.28 6.36
N VAL A 119 -16.56 15.03 6.56
CA VAL A 119 -16.10 14.48 7.84
C VAL A 119 -14.63 14.10 7.78
N ALA A 120 -14.05 13.69 8.91
CA ALA A 120 -12.70 13.10 8.94
C ALA A 120 -12.65 11.91 7.99
N GLY A 121 -11.67 11.88 7.10
CA GLY A 121 -11.60 10.90 6.02
C GLY A 121 -10.18 10.51 5.63
N LEU A 122 -10.09 9.57 4.69
CA LEU A 122 -8.85 9.13 4.07
C LEU A 122 -9.01 9.21 2.55
N LYS A 123 -8.17 10.01 1.90
CA LYS A 123 -8.21 10.24 0.45
C LYS A 123 -6.92 9.84 -0.22
N ASN A 124 -6.94 9.86 -1.56
CA ASN A 124 -5.74 9.58 -2.36
C ASN A 124 -5.06 8.28 -1.94
N THR A 125 -5.85 7.23 -1.74
CA THR A 125 -5.31 5.94 -1.32
C THR A 125 -4.38 5.35 -2.37
N THR A 126 -3.21 4.90 -1.93
CA THR A 126 -2.15 4.38 -2.80
C THR A 126 -1.85 2.91 -2.55
N ALA A 127 -2.08 2.43 -1.33
CA ALA A 127 -1.77 1.06 -0.94
C ALA A 127 -2.72 0.53 0.13
N ALA A 128 -2.78 -0.78 0.26
CA ALA A 128 -3.46 -1.46 1.35
C ALA A 128 -2.81 -2.80 1.68
N VAL A 129 -3.04 -3.27 2.91
CA VAL A 129 -2.83 -4.67 3.30
C VAL A 129 -4.20 -5.28 3.55
N PHE A 130 -4.53 -6.32 2.81
CA PHE A 130 -5.84 -6.97 2.88
C PHE A 130 -5.71 -8.47 2.65
N ASP A 131 -6.36 -9.29 3.49
CA ASP A 131 -6.26 -10.75 3.47
C ASP A 131 -4.79 -11.24 3.44
N GLY A 132 -3.89 -10.54 4.18
CA GLY A 132 -2.46 -10.86 4.27
C GLY A 132 -1.65 -10.54 3.01
N LYS A 133 -2.20 -9.76 2.07
CA LYS A 133 -1.53 -9.36 0.82
C LYS A 133 -1.37 -7.86 0.76
N ASP A 134 -0.22 -7.44 0.22
CA ASP A 134 0.04 -6.05 -0.14
C ASP A 134 -0.62 -5.73 -1.48
N ILE A 135 -1.30 -4.57 -1.55
CA ILE A 135 -2.06 -4.11 -2.72
C ILE A 135 -1.62 -2.68 -3.05
N GLY A 136 -1.38 -2.41 -4.30
CA GLY A 136 -1.00 -1.09 -4.80
C GLY A 136 0.45 -0.73 -4.51
N ASP A 137 0.80 0.55 -4.79
CA ASP A 137 2.14 1.07 -4.55
C ASP A 137 2.32 1.34 -3.05
N GLY A 138 2.56 0.29 -2.28
CA GLY A 138 2.87 0.38 -0.86
C GLY A 138 4.10 1.23 -0.54
N GLY A 139 4.79 1.69 -1.58
CA GLY A 139 6.02 2.46 -1.43
C GLY A 139 7.12 1.69 -0.70
N ASP A 140 6.79 0.51 -0.25
CA ASP A 140 7.75 -0.44 0.19
C ASP A 140 8.18 -1.26 -1.03
N THR A 141 9.29 -0.89 -1.62
CA THR A 141 10.29 -1.92 -1.83
C THR A 141 10.07 -2.92 -0.71
N PRO A 142 9.93 -4.24 -1.00
CA PRO A 142 9.83 -5.18 0.10
C PRO A 142 10.87 -4.78 1.12
N SER A 143 10.41 -4.37 2.31
CA SER A 143 11.27 -4.21 3.46
C SER A 143 11.55 -5.61 4.02
N GLY A 144 11.85 -6.50 3.15
CA GLY A 144 12.90 -7.43 3.35
C GLY A 144 14.11 -6.53 3.28
N ASP A 145 14.55 -6.12 4.47
CA ASP A 145 15.79 -5.42 4.70
C ASP A 145 16.77 -5.78 3.59
N LEU A 146 17.08 -4.80 2.71
CA LEU A 146 18.11 -5.00 1.70
C LEU A 146 19.41 -5.46 2.40
N ALA A 147 19.58 -5.09 3.68
CA ALA A 147 20.63 -5.58 4.55
C ALA A 147 20.44 -7.06 4.92
N SER A 148 19.20 -7.58 5.05
CA SER A 148 18.99 -9.02 5.27
C SER A 148 19.10 -9.83 3.99
N LEU A 149 18.81 -9.24 2.84
CA LEU A 149 19.11 -9.82 1.52
C LEU A 149 20.62 -9.78 1.20
N LEU A 150 21.34 -8.88 1.88
CA LEU A 150 22.79 -8.73 1.77
C LEU A 150 23.52 -9.31 2.98
N ASP A 151 22.81 -9.97 3.92
CA ASP A 151 23.43 -10.67 5.03
C ASP A 151 24.12 -11.94 4.52
N PRO A 152 25.45 -11.96 4.48
CA PRO A 152 26.19 -13.12 3.99
C PRO A 152 25.98 -14.37 4.87
N SER A 153 25.42 -14.22 6.08
CA SER A 153 25.11 -15.33 6.99
C SER A 153 23.74 -15.97 6.71
N ASN A 154 22.90 -15.33 5.89
CA ASN A 154 21.60 -15.86 5.51
C ASN A 154 21.31 -15.62 4.01
N PRO A 155 22.05 -16.26 3.10
CA PRO A 155 21.83 -16.10 1.67
C PRO A 155 20.46 -16.65 1.28
N VAL A 156 19.59 -15.79 0.77
CA VAL A 156 18.23 -16.15 0.30
C VAL A 156 18.29 -17.02 -0.97
N ALA A 157 19.35 -16.89 -1.75
CA ALA A 157 19.74 -17.82 -2.81
C ALA A 157 21.21 -17.58 -3.16
N GLU A 158 22.01 -18.62 -3.16
CA GLU A 158 23.33 -18.58 -3.73
C GLU A 158 23.21 -18.86 -5.25
N VAL A 159 23.21 -17.80 -6.04
CA VAL A 159 23.42 -17.92 -7.47
C VAL A 159 24.92 -17.83 -7.71
N THR A 160 25.60 -18.96 -7.63
CA THR A 160 27.00 -19.04 -8.02
C THR A 160 27.07 -19.04 -9.53
N ASN A 161 27.16 -17.84 -10.09
CA ASN A 161 27.55 -17.71 -11.48
C ASN A 161 29.05 -17.51 -11.54
N THR A 162 29.77 -18.52 -11.95
CA THR A 162 31.22 -18.43 -12.06
C THR A 162 31.68 -17.49 -13.16
N PHE A 163 30.82 -17.00 -14.04
CA PHE A 163 31.15 -16.17 -15.20
C PHE A 163 32.48 -16.57 -15.90
N ALA A 164 33.05 -17.70 -15.48
CA ALA A 164 34.38 -18.13 -15.88
C ALA A 164 34.40 -18.63 -17.32
N ASP A 165 33.30 -19.21 -17.73
CA ASP A 165 33.11 -19.63 -19.10
C ASP A 165 32.41 -18.50 -19.83
N ALA A 166 32.88 -18.18 -21.02
CA ALA A 166 32.24 -17.18 -21.86
C ALA A 166 30.75 -17.47 -21.92
N VAL A 167 30.01 -16.74 -21.13
CA VAL A 167 28.59 -16.96 -21.02
C VAL A 167 28.01 -16.70 -22.37
N ALA A 168 27.50 -17.74 -22.98
CA ALA A 168 26.75 -17.59 -24.21
C ALA A 168 25.65 -16.59 -23.96
N ASP A 169 25.44 -15.67 -24.88
CA ASP A 169 24.44 -14.58 -24.79
C ASP A 169 23.05 -15.02 -24.36
N THR A 170 22.80 -16.31 -24.30
CA THR A 170 21.48 -16.90 -24.03
C THR A 170 21.21 -17.25 -22.56
N ASP A 171 22.23 -17.46 -21.73
CA ASP A 171 22.03 -18.12 -20.46
C ASP A 171 21.59 -17.17 -19.31
N TYR A 172 21.89 -15.88 -19.43
CA TYR A 172 21.57 -14.88 -18.41
C TYR A 172 20.97 -13.60 -18.98
N LYS A 173 20.42 -13.67 -20.17
CA LYS A 173 19.85 -12.55 -20.88
C LYS A 173 18.34 -12.53 -20.67
N PRO A 174 17.83 -11.73 -19.73
CA PRO A 174 16.40 -11.46 -19.68
C PRO A 174 15.94 -10.92 -21.02
N ALA A 175 14.73 -11.27 -21.45
CA ALA A 175 14.19 -10.79 -22.71
C ALA A 175 14.32 -9.26 -22.79
N GLY A 176 15.06 -8.77 -23.76
CA GLY A 176 15.24 -7.34 -23.95
C GLY A 176 16.58 -6.75 -23.49
N TYR A 177 17.48 -7.53 -22.93
CA TYR A 177 18.84 -7.09 -22.59
C TYR A 177 19.85 -7.54 -23.65
N VAL A 178 20.90 -6.77 -23.82
CA VAL A 178 22.00 -7.07 -24.72
C VAL A 178 23.27 -7.35 -23.95
N ASN A 179 24.07 -8.26 -24.46
CA ASN A 179 25.39 -8.55 -23.95
C ASN A 179 26.38 -7.47 -24.39
N PHE A 180 27.24 -7.02 -23.49
CA PHE A 180 28.36 -6.15 -23.81
C PHE A 180 29.64 -6.94 -23.74
N ALA A 181 30.53 -6.72 -24.68
CA ALA A 181 31.89 -7.19 -24.59
C ALA A 181 32.53 -6.72 -23.28
N GLU A 182 33.26 -7.58 -22.62
CA GLU A 182 33.93 -7.30 -21.38
C GLU A 182 34.70 -5.99 -21.42
N ALA A 183 34.30 -5.05 -20.60
CA ALA A 183 35.08 -3.84 -20.34
C ALA A 183 35.70 -3.97 -18.94
N GLY A 184 36.81 -4.67 -18.83
CA GLY A 184 37.61 -4.77 -17.60
C GLY A 184 36.92 -5.40 -16.40
N GLY A 185 35.92 -6.18 -16.62
CA GLY A 185 35.04 -6.82 -15.64
C GLY A 185 33.73 -7.17 -16.31
N ARG A 186 33.07 -8.19 -15.84
CA ARG A 186 31.91 -8.77 -16.49
C ARG A 186 30.68 -7.91 -16.26
N THR A 187 30.26 -7.18 -17.28
CA THR A 187 29.21 -6.19 -17.19
C THR A 187 28.07 -6.51 -18.13
N TRP A 188 26.86 -6.49 -17.61
CA TRP A 188 25.63 -6.54 -18.39
C TRP A 188 24.96 -5.17 -18.38
N ARG A 189 24.45 -4.73 -19.50
CA ARG A 189 23.69 -3.49 -19.58
C ARG A 189 22.30 -3.77 -20.12
N GLY A 190 21.35 -2.96 -19.71
CA GLY A 190 20.05 -2.92 -20.33
C GLY A 190 20.10 -2.51 -21.79
N LYS A 191 18.99 -2.62 -22.51
CA LYS A 191 18.86 -2.22 -23.90
C LYS A 191 19.46 -0.84 -24.16
N ALA A 192 20.21 -0.72 -25.23
CA ALA A 192 20.87 0.54 -25.59
C ALA A 192 19.90 1.68 -25.94
N ASP A 193 18.68 1.35 -26.24
CA ASP A 193 17.60 2.29 -26.64
C ASP A 193 16.69 2.74 -25.48
N THR A 194 16.94 2.28 -24.27
CA THR A 194 16.20 2.67 -23.08
C THR A 194 17.13 3.31 -22.05
N ASN A 195 16.68 4.36 -21.40
CA ASN A 195 17.42 5.01 -20.31
C ASN A 195 17.51 4.15 -19.03
N SER A 196 17.04 2.92 -19.07
CA SER A 196 17.09 1.98 -17.96
C SER A 196 18.34 1.11 -18.08
N ASN A 197 19.36 1.44 -17.34
CA ASN A 197 20.57 0.64 -17.26
C ASN A 197 20.56 -0.13 -15.94
N MET A 198 20.42 -1.45 -16.01
CA MET A 198 20.79 -2.30 -14.89
C MET A 198 22.26 -2.71 -15.09
N LEU A 199 23.14 -2.24 -14.24
CA LEU A 199 24.53 -2.63 -14.22
C LEU A 199 24.71 -3.66 -13.11
N ILE A 200 25.01 -4.91 -13.48
CA ILE A 200 25.47 -5.92 -12.54
C ILE A 200 26.99 -5.98 -12.68
N GLN A 201 27.70 -5.51 -11.66
CA GLN A 201 29.15 -5.60 -11.61
C GLN A 201 29.54 -6.70 -10.63
N ALA A 202 30.21 -7.73 -11.15
CA ALA A 202 30.87 -8.71 -10.29
C ALA A 202 32.25 -8.20 -9.90
N THR A 203 32.58 -8.21 -8.62
CA THR A 203 33.92 -7.94 -8.08
C THR A 203 34.70 -9.23 -7.98
#